data_d1c528c9e1a633d1fce3f0ce5277bca8
#
_entry.id   d1c528c9e1a633d1fce3f0ce5277bca8
#
_cell.length_a   1.000
_cell.length_b   1.000
_cell.length_c   1.000
_cell.angle_alpha   90.00
_cell.angle_beta   90.00
_cell.angle_gamma   90.00
#
_symmetry.space_group_name_H-M   'P 1'
#
loop_
_entity.id
_entity.type
_entity.pdbx_description
1 polymer ?
#
loop_
_entity_poly.entity_id
_entity_poly.type
_entity_poly.pdbx_seq_one_letter_code
_entity_poly.pdbx_strand_id
1 'polypeptide(L)'
;MSASDDLLESVGKRKFASVLADPPWQFQNRTGKMAPEHKRLSRYPTMTLQEIKDLPVEAIVNETAHLYLWVPNALLADGLQVMEHWGFTYKTNLIWYKVRKDGGPDRRGVGFYFRNVTEMILFGVRGKNARTLQPGRSQENIISTQKREHSRKPDEQYEIIEACSPGPYIELFARGPRKGWFGWGNQADDYTPNWDTYSNHSQSNVISLKQKRLF
;
A
#
# COMPACT_ATOMS: atom_id res chain seq x y z
N MET A 1 21.84 -11.21 -8.02
CA MET A 1 20.47 -11.76 -7.87
C MET A 1 19.51 -10.66 -8.26
N SER A 2 18.54 -10.94 -9.11
CA SER A 2 17.50 -9.95 -9.45
C SER A 2 16.50 -9.82 -8.28
N ALA A 3 15.72 -8.73 -8.24
CA ALA A 3 14.65 -8.58 -7.25
C ALA A 3 13.61 -9.71 -7.34
N SER A 4 13.37 -10.22 -8.54
CA SER A 4 12.47 -11.34 -8.79
C SER A 4 12.99 -12.65 -8.20
N ASP A 5 14.28 -12.94 -8.36
CA ASP A 5 14.90 -14.14 -7.79
C ASP A 5 14.90 -14.07 -6.26
N ASP A 6 15.26 -12.92 -5.71
CA ASP A 6 15.28 -12.67 -4.27
C ASP A 6 13.89 -12.84 -3.65
N LEU A 7 12.84 -12.30 -4.29
CA LEU A 7 11.46 -12.48 -3.83
C LEU A 7 11.08 -13.97 -3.80
N LEU A 8 11.35 -14.71 -4.88
CA LEU A 8 11.00 -16.13 -4.97
C LEU A 8 11.77 -16.98 -3.94
N GLU A 9 13.06 -16.69 -3.74
CA GLU A 9 13.88 -17.38 -2.75
C GLU A 9 13.36 -17.11 -1.33
N SER A 10 13.10 -15.83 -1.00
CA SER A 10 12.60 -15.42 0.32
C SER A 10 11.25 -16.04 0.66
N VAL A 11 10.34 -16.09 -0.30
CA VAL A 11 9.00 -16.67 -0.12
C VAL A 11 9.05 -18.19 -0.09
N GLY A 12 9.91 -18.84 -0.88
CA GLY A 12 9.97 -20.27 -1.03
C GLY A 12 8.66 -20.84 -1.58
N LYS A 13 8.10 -21.85 -0.87
CA LYS A 13 6.84 -22.51 -1.28
C LYS A 13 5.56 -21.84 -0.75
N ARG A 14 5.69 -20.72 -0.02
CA ARG A 14 4.54 -20.03 0.56
C ARG A 14 3.66 -19.42 -0.53
N LYS A 15 2.36 -19.35 -0.25
CA LYS A 15 1.38 -18.65 -1.08
C LYS A 15 0.54 -17.74 -0.20
N PHE A 16 0.17 -16.59 -0.74
CA PHE A 16 -0.53 -15.55 0.01
C PHE A 16 -1.91 -15.29 -0.58
N ALA A 17 -2.89 -15.05 0.29
CA ALA A 17 -4.24 -14.68 -0.12
C ALA A 17 -4.42 -13.16 -0.22
N SER A 18 -3.57 -12.38 0.46
CA SER A 18 -3.61 -10.93 0.40
C SER A 18 -2.22 -10.35 0.30
N VAL A 19 -2.06 -9.41 -0.63
CA VAL A 19 -0.82 -8.69 -0.92
C VAL A 19 -1.03 -7.21 -0.65
N LEU A 20 -0.17 -6.60 0.15
CA LEU A 20 0.03 -5.16 0.24
C LEU A 20 1.35 -4.82 -0.44
N ALA A 21 1.37 -3.80 -1.29
CA ALA A 21 2.59 -3.36 -1.97
C ALA A 21 2.69 -1.83 -2.00
N ASP A 22 3.87 -1.31 -1.67
CA ASP A 22 4.22 0.11 -1.79
C ASP A 22 5.51 0.26 -2.61
N PRO A 23 5.45 0.06 -3.95
CA PRO A 23 6.65 0.08 -4.79
C PRO A 23 7.39 1.41 -4.70
N PRO A 24 8.72 1.40 -4.79
CA PRO A 24 9.52 2.62 -4.86
C PRO A 24 9.45 3.24 -6.26
N TRP A 25 8.30 3.81 -6.58
CA TRP A 25 7.96 4.36 -7.89
C TRP A 25 8.98 5.37 -8.39
N GLN A 26 9.43 5.22 -9.63
CA GLN A 26 10.23 6.21 -10.32
C GLN A 26 9.35 7.23 -11.03
N PHE A 27 9.52 8.52 -10.69
CA PHE A 27 8.85 9.59 -11.41
C PHE A 27 9.68 10.02 -12.61
N GLN A 28 9.19 9.79 -13.81
CA GLN A 28 9.80 10.31 -15.04
C GLN A 28 9.21 11.68 -15.38
N ASN A 29 10.03 12.71 -15.30
CA ASN A 29 9.65 14.06 -15.74
C ASN A 29 10.18 14.32 -17.14
N ARG A 30 9.28 14.52 -18.11
CA ARG A 30 9.61 14.86 -19.50
C ARG A 30 10.33 16.19 -19.64
N THR A 31 10.28 17.07 -18.63
CA THR A 31 10.81 18.47 -18.69
C THR A 31 12.10 18.66 -17.90
N GLY A 32 12.66 17.63 -17.28
CA GLY A 32 13.88 17.77 -16.47
C GLY A 32 13.73 18.57 -15.17
N LYS A 33 12.58 19.22 -14.94
CA LYS A 33 12.29 19.94 -13.69
C LYS A 33 11.62 18.98 -12.71
N MET A 34 12.36 18.54 -11.72
CA MET A 34 11.78 17.75 -10.62
C MET A 34 10.99 18.65 -9.67
N ALA A 35 9.74 18.25 -9.36
CA ALA A 35 9.01 18.89 -8.27
C ALA A 35 9.81 18.76 -6.95
N PRO A 36 9.71 19.73 -6.04
CA PRO A 36 10.43 19.70 -4.76
C PRO A 36 10.19 18.43 -3.94
N GLU A 37 9.02 17.84 -4.05
CA GLU A 37 8.67 16.55 -3.44
C GLU A 37 9.43 15.38 -4.09
N HIS A 38 9.79 15.46 -5.38
CA HIS A 38 10.56 14.43 -6.09
C HIS A 38 12.06 14.47 -5.76
N LYS A 39 12.62 15.63 -5.40
CA LYS A 39 14.00 15.73 -4.88
C LYS A 39 14.22 14.93 -3.60
N ARG A 40 13.15 14.64 -2.86
CA ARG A 40 13.18 13.81 -1.64
C ARG A 40 13.25 12.31 -1.95
N LEU A 41 12.84 11.89 -3.14
CA LEU A 41 12.89 10.49 -3.59
C LEU A 41 14.31 10.05 -4.00
N SER A 42 15.26 10.98 -4.21
CA SER A 42 16.67 10.65 -4.47
C SER A 42 17.39 9.95 -3.31
N ARG A 43 16.72 9.75 -2.18
CA ARG A 43 17.28 9.08 -0.99
C ARG A 43 17.16 7.56 -1.00
N TYR A 44 16.36 6.99 -1.89
CA TYR A 44 16.13 5.57 -2.00
C TYR A 44 16.29 5.12 -3.45
N PRO A 45 16.85 3.93 -3.71
CA PRO A 45 16.82 3.36 -5.04
C PRO A 45 15.36 3.19 -5.47
N THR A 46 15.00 3.80 -6.60
CA THR A 46 13.67 3.65 -7.21
C THR A 46 13.72 2.53 -8.24
N MET A 47 12.56 1.92 -8.51
CA MET A 47 12.39 0.93 -9.57
C MET A 47 11.66 1.54 -10.75
N THR A 48 12.06 1.17 -11.94
CA THR A 48 11.32 1.50 -13.17
C THR A 48 9.97 0.78 -13.17
N LEU A 49 9.03 1.28 -13.97
CA LEU A 49 7.73 0.62 -14.14
C LEU A 49 7.89 -0.84 -14.59
N GLN A 50 8.87 -1.11 -15.47
CA GLN A 50 9.11 -2.46 -15.98
C GLN A 50 9.64 -3.38 -14.87
N GLU A 51 10.61 -2.94 -14.07
CA GLU A 51 11.12 -3.73 -12.94
C GLU A 51 10.03 -4.05 -11.91
N ILE A 52 9.09 -3.13 -11.65
CA ILE A 52 7.96 -3.39 -10.77
C ILE A 52 7.02 -4.43 -11.40
N LYS A 53 6.72 -4.31 -12.67
CA LYS A 53 5.86 -5.27 -13.41
C LYS A 53 6.48 -6.66 -13.44
N ASP A 54 7.79 -6.76 -13.59
CA ASP A 54 8.53 -8.03 -13.72
C ASP A 54 8.64 -8.81 -12.40
N LEU A 55 8.19 -8.24 -11.27
CA LEU A 55 8.10 -9.01 -10.04
C LEU A 55 7.09 -10.16 -10.19
N PRO A 56 7.46 -11.39 -9.84
CA PRO A 56 6.64 -12.59 -10.06
C PRO A 56 5.53 -12.75 -9.01
N VAL A 57 4.70 -11.69 -8.83
CA VAL A 57 3.66 -11.66 -7.81
C VAL A 57 2.63 -12.75 -8.05
N GLU A 58 2.30 -13.04 -9.30
CA GLU A 58 1.39 -14.13 -9.64
C GLU A 58 1.89 -15.50 -9.14
N ALA A 59 3.21 -15.70 -9.11
CA ALA A 59 3.80 -16.96 -8.65
C ALA A 59 3.72 -17.16 -7.13
N ILE A 60 3.51 -16.11 -6.35
CA ILE A 60 3.51 -16.16 -4.88
C ILE A 60 2.13 -16.02 -4.24
N VAL A 61 1.08 -15.90 -5.02
CA VAL A 61 -0.28 -15.74 -4.51
C VAL A 61 -1.15 -16.97 -4.77
N ASN A 62 -2.22 -17.10 -4.00
CA ASN A 62 -3.24 -18.12 -4.22
C ASN A 62 -4.00 -17.86 -5.54
N GLU A 63 -4.73 -18.88 -6.02
CA GLU A 63 -5.64 -18.74 -7.16
C GLU A 63 -6.67 -17.62 -6.93
N THR A 64 -7.19 -17.55 -5.70
CA THR A 64 -8.05 -16.44 -5.26
C THR A 64 -7.28 -15.57 -4.30
N ALA A 65 -7.07 -14.31 -4.64
CA ALA A 65 -6.27 -13.39 -3.85
C ALA A 65 -6.74 -11.93 -4.01
N HIS A 66 -6.35 -11.10 -3.05
CA HIS A 66 -6.56 -9.65 -3.02
C HIS A 66 -5.23 -8.91 -3.13
N LEU A 67 -5.23 -7.79 -3.84
CA LEU A 67 -4.10 -6.89 -3.95
C LEU A 67 -4.49 -5.49 -3.49
N TYR A 68 -3.65 -4.92 -2.65
CA TYR A 68 -3.67 -3.54 -2.18
C TYR A 68 -2.37 -2.86 -2.65
N LEU A 69 -2.45 -2.03 -3.67
CA LEU A 69 -1.30 -1.41 -4.31
C LEU A 69 -1.29 0.09 -4.07
N TRP A 70 -0.32 0.59 -3.30
CA TRP A 70 -0.08 2.02 -3.15
C TRP A 70 0.40 2.64 -4.45
N VAL A 71 -0.27 3.68 -4.88
CA VAL A 71 0.05 4.38 -6.13
C VAL A 71 -0.01 5.89 -5.90
N PRO A 72 1.04 6.63 -6.27
CA PRO A 72 0.98 8.08 -6.31
C PRO A 72 -0.09 8.56 -7.30
N ASN A 73 -0.82 9.63 -6.96
CA ASN A 73 -1.91 10.15 -7.81
C ASN A 73 -1.49 10.37 -9.28
N ALA A 74 -0.25 10.82 -9.50
CA ALA A 74 0.28 11.08 -10.83
C ALA A 74 0.58 9.81 -11.66
N LEU A 75 0.69 8.65 -11.00
CA LEU A 75 1.06 7.36 -11.61
C LEU A 75 -0.12 6.37 -11.61
N LEU A 76 -1.35 6.86 -11.54
CA LEU A 76 -2.55 5.99 -11.52
C LEU A 76 -2.58 5.02 -12.71
N ALA A 77 -2.27 5.51 -13.91
CA ALA A 77 -2.25 4.67 -15.12
C ALA A 77 -1.18 3.57 -15.04
N ASP A 78 -0.02 3.88 -14.48
CA ASP A 78 1.07 2.91 -14.28
C ASP A 78 0.68 1.87 -13.21
N GLY A 79 0.04 2.32 -12.13
CA GLY A 79 -0.48 1.42 -11.09
C GLY A 79 -1.51 0.42 -11.61
N LEU A 80 -2.41 0.84 -12.48
CA LEU A 80 -3.37 -0.05 -13.13
C LEU A 80 -2.67 -1.07 -14.03
N GLN A 81 -1.63 -0.67 -14.78
CA GLN A 81 -0.83 -1.59 -15.59
C GLN A 81 -0.09 -2.62 -14.73
N VAL A 82 0.51 -2.20 -13.61
CA VAL A 82 1.17 -3.13 -12.66
C VAL A 82 0.17 -4.14 -12.12
N MET A 83 -0.99 -3.68 -11.68
CA MET A 83 -2.06 -4.54 -11.16
C MET A 83 -2.49 -5.60 -12.17
N GLU A 84 -2.72 -5.20 -13.42
CA GLU A 84 -3.09 -6.11 -14.51
C GLU A 84 -1.97 -7.11 -14.80
N HIS A 85 -0.71 -6.63 -14.86
CA HIS A 85 0.46 -7.48 -15.13
C HIS A 85 0.70 -8.52 -14.03
N TRP A 86 0.37 -8.21 -12.77
CA TRP A 86 0.42 -9.14 -11.65
C TRP A 86 -0.79 -10.09 -11.58
N GLY A 87 -1.68 -10.06 -12.59
CA GLY A 87 -2.83 -10.96 -12.71
C GLY A 87 -4.04 -10.57 -11.86
N PHE A 88 -4.16 -9.29 -11.48
CA PHE A 88 -5.30 -8.79 -10.71
C PHE A 88 -6.19 -7.86 -11.55
N THR A 89 -7.49 -7.94 -11.31
CA THR A 89 -8.48 -7.03 -11.90
C THR A 89 -8.83 -5.94 -10.89
N TYR A 90 -8.66 -4.68 -11.26
CA TYR A 90 -9.06 -3.52 -10.46
C TYR A 90 -10.56 -3.56 -10.11
N LYS A 91 -10.91 -3.22 -8.89
CA LYS A 91 -12.30 -3.15 -8.41
C LYS A 91 -12.67 -1.80 -7.81
N THR A 92 -11.82 -1.26 -6.95
CA THR A 92 -12.04 -0.01 -6.24
C THR A 92 -10.71 0.51 -5.66
N ASN A 93 -10.76 1.54 -4.85
CA ASN A 93 -9.59 2.06 -4.15
C ASN A 93 -9.93 2.43 -2.70
N LEU A 94 -8.89 2.58 -1.88
CA LEU A 94 -8.94 3.27 -0.61
C LEU A 94 -8.14 4.56 -0.74
N ILE A 95 -8.65 5.64 -0.16
CA ILE A 95 -8.00 6.94 -0.19
C ILE A 95 -7.48 7.28 1.19
N TRP A 96 -6.17 7.53 1.29
CA TRP A 96 -5.63 8.17 2.47
C TRP A 96 -5.77 9.68 2.34
N TYR A 97 -6.69 10.26 3.12
CA TYR A 97 -6.84 11.69 3.28
C TYR A 97 -5.93 12.17 4.42
N LYS A 98 -4.94 12.98 4.08
CA LYS A 98 -3.95 13.48 5.02
C LYS A 98 -4.47 14.73 5.71
N VAL A 99 -4.66 14.64 7.01
CA VAL A 99 -5.19 15.73 7.82
C VAL A 99 -4.14 16.33 8.76
N ARG A 100 -4.41 17.53 9.26
CA ARG A 100 -3.68 18.18 10.36
C ARG A 100 -4.32 17.80 11.69
N LYS A 101 -3.71 18.27 12.80
CA LYS A 101 -4.23 18.08 14.16
C LYS A 101 -5.64 18.64 14.36
N ASP A 102 -5.99 19.68 13.62
CA ASP A 102 -7.31 20.33 13.65
C ASP A 102 -8.34 19.65 12.72
N GLY A 103 -8.01 18.53 12.12
CA GLY A 103 -8.86 17.80 11.17
C GLY A 103 -8.89 18.39 9.76
N GLY A 104 -8.32 19.57 9.55
CA GLY A 104 -8.24 20.19 8.23
C GLY A 104 -7.22 19.48 7.31
N PRO A 105 -7.26 19.75 5.99
CA PRO A 105 -6.37 19.13 5.03
C PRO A 105 -4.89 19.46 5.32
N ASP A 106 -4.00 18.46 5.16
CA ASP A 106 -2.56 18.70 5.24
C ASP A 106 -2.08 19.48 4.01
N ARG A 107 -1.70 20.75 4.24
CA ARG A 107 -1.29 21.68 3.16
C ARG A 107 0.22 21.80 2.99
N ARG A 108 1.02 20.88 3.56
CA ARG A 108 2.48 20.93 3.51
C ARG A 108 3.08 20.45 2.18
N GLY A 109 2.33 19.73 1.36
CA GLY A 109 2.76 19.31 0.02
C GLY A 109 2.64 20.43 -1.00
N VAL A 110 3.48 20.41 -2.03
CA VAL A 110 3.42 21.31 -3.19
C VAL A 110 3.22 20.44 -4.44
N GLY A 111 2.20 20.71 -5.22
CA GLY A 111 1.94 20.01 -6.49
C GLY A 111 2.02 20.97 -7.68
N PHE A 112 2.28 20.48 -8.89
CA PHE A 112 2.30 21.28 -10.10
C PHE A 112 0.91 21.82 -10.51
N TYR A 113 -0.13 21.03 -10.25
CA TYR A 113 -1.52 21.39 -10.59
C TYR A 113 -2.33 21.63 -9.33
N PHE A 114 -2.42 20.61 -8.46
CA PHE A 114 -3.13 20.70 -7.18
C PHE A 114 -2.22 20.25 -6.04
N ARG A 115 -2.48 20.75 -4.83
CA ARG A 115 -1.83 20.23 -3.63
C ARG A 115 -2.40 18.85 -3.32
N ASN A 116 -1.56 17.84 -3.40
CA ASN A 116 -1.95 16.47 -3.08
C ASN A 116 -2.09 16.31 -1.56
N VAL A 117 -3.31 16.28 -1.10
CA VAL A 117 -3.66 15.95 0.30
C VAL A 117 -4.09 14.49 0.45
N THR A 118 -4.07 13.73 -0.65
CA THR A 118 -4.45 12.33 -0.70
C THR A 118 -3.33 11.48 -1.28
N GLU A 119 -3.32 10.20 -0.88
CA GLU A 119 -2.68 9.09 -1.60
C GLU A 119 -3.69 7.97 -1.75
N MET A 120 -3.48 7.05 -2.68
CA MET A 120 -4.44 5.98 -2.94
C MET A 120 -3.81 4.59 -2.88
N ILE A 121 -4.63 3.64 -2.43
CA ILE A 121 -4.39 2.21 -2.58
C ILE A 121 -5.37 1.72 -3.63
N LEU A 122 -4.89 1.16 -4.73
CA LEU A 122 -5.74 0.43 -5.67
C LEU A 122 -6.06 -0.94 -5.07
N PHE A 123 -7.33 -1.31 -5.08
CA PHE A 123 -7.78 -2.64 -4.68
C PHE A 123 -8.14 -3.46 -5.90
N GLY A 124 -7.50 -4.62 -6.02
CA GLY A 124 -7.74 -5.58 -7.09
C GLY A 124 -7.94 -6.99 -6.55
N VAL A 125 -8.58 -7.82 -7.36
CA VAL A 125 -8.83 -9.21 -7.05
C VAL A 125 -8.41 -10.12 -8.21
N ARG A 126 -8.01 -11.35 -7.88
CA ARG A 126 -7.84 -12.43 -8.86
C ARG A 126 -8.67 -13.65 -8.46
N GLY A 127 -8.98 -14.48 -9.43
CA GLY A 127 -9.73 -15.72 -9.22
C GLY A 127 -11.24 -15.52 -9.13
N LYS A 128 -11.95 -16.65 -8.97
CA LYS A 128 -13.41 -16.66 -8.89
C LYS A 128 -13.88 -16.37 -7.47
N ASN A 129 -14.99 -15.64 -7.34
CA ASN A 129 -15.62 -15.34 -6.03
C ASN A 129 -14.70 -14.60 -5.03
N ALA A 130 -13.71 -13.86 -5.50
CA ALA A 130 -12.76 -13.09 -4.70
C ALA A 130 -13.42 -11.85 -4.07
N ARG A 131 -14.48 -12.04 -3.29
CA ARG A 131 -15.15 -10.95 -2.57
C ARG A 131 -14.44 -10.67 -1.25
N THR A 132 -14.49 -9.42 -0.81
CA THR A 132 -14.07 -9.07 0.55
C THR A 132 -14.86 -9.85 1.59
N LEU A 133 -14.24 -10.11 2.74
CA LEU A 133 -14.91 -10.67 3.90
C LEU A 133 -16.07 -9.76 4.32
N GLN A 134 -17.02 -10.31 5.06
CA GLN A 134 -18.26 -9.59 5.39
C GLN A 134 -18.05 -8.21 6.04
N PRO A 135 -17.08 -7.97 6.93
CA PRO A 135 -16.78 -6.64 7.44
C PRO A 135 -16.41 -5.61 6.36
N GLY A 136 -15.68 -6.05 5.31
CA GLY A 136 -15.25 -5.18 4.23
C GLY A 136 -16.38 -4.59 3.40
N ARG A 137 -17.57 -5.20 3.42
CA ARG A 137 -18.72 -4.67 2.66
C ARG A 137 -19.32 -3.40 3.26
N SER A 138 -19.04 -3.10 4.51
CA SER A 138 -19.47 -1.89 5.20
C SER A 138 -18.28 -0.98 5.55
N GLN A 139 -17.05 -1.36 5.18
CA GLN A 139 -15.86 -0.55 5.37
C GLN A 139 -15.86 0.61 4.38
N GLU A 140 -15.78 1.83 4.90
CA GLU A 140 -15.57 3.01 4.06
C GLU A 140 -14.20 2.97 3.39
N ASN A 141 -14.11 3.45 2.16
CA ASN A 141 -12.87 3.45 1.39
C ASN A 141 -11.99 4.67 1.64
N ILE A 142 -11.98 5.17 2.88
CA ILE A 142 -11.19 6.32 3.29
C ILE A 142 -10.45 6.06 4.60
N ILE A 143 -9.20 6.50 4.66
CA ILE A 143 -8.38 6.58 5.87
C ILE A 143 -8.08 8.05 6.10
N SER A 144 -8.54 8.62 7.21
CA SER A 144 -8.30 10.02 7.55
C SER A 144 -7.35 10.12 8.73
N THR A 145 -6.05 10.37 8.45
CA THR A 145 -5.01 10.43 9.48
C THR A 145 -3.96 11.47 9.19
N GLN A 146 -3.17 11.84 10.20
CA GLN A 146 -2.02 12.69 10.01
C GLN A 146 -0.89 11.96 9.28
N LYS A 147 -0.09 12.72 8.53
CA LYS A 147 1.19 12.22 8.04
C LYS A 147 2.07 11.78 9.20
N ARG A 148 2.72 10.67 9.00
CA ARG A 148 3.73 10.11 9.88
C ARG A 148 5.13 10.49 9.40
N GLU A 149 6.15 9.83 9.88
CA GLU A 149 7.52 10.00 9.40
C GLU A 149 7.63 9.78 7.87
N HIS A 150 8.74 10.12 7.30
CA HIS A 150 8.94 10.13 5.86
C HIS A 150 8.56 8.79 5.22
N SER A 151 7.71 8.84 4.20
CA SER A 151 7.22 7.69 3.40
C SER A 151 6.44 6.63 4.17
N ARG A 152 6.20 6.79 5.48
CA ARG A 152 5.39 5.84 6.24
C ARG A 152 3.92 6.00 5.89
N LYS A 153 3.30 4.88 5.54
CA LYS A 153 1.87 4.77 5.30
C LYS A 153 1.09 4.63 6.63
N PRO A 154 -0.22 4.89 6.65
CA PRO A 154 -1.03 4.77 7.87
C PRO A 154 -1.15 3.30 8.30
N ASP A 155 -0.99 3.03 9.60
CA ASP A 155 -1.10 1.67 10.14
C ASP A 155 -2.51 1.11 10.06
N GLU A 156 -3.50 1.97 9.98
CA GLU A 156 -4.92 1.64 9.81
C GLU A 156 -5.17 0.81 8.54
N GLN A 157 -4.29 0.90 7.54
CA GLN A 157 -4.37 0.05 6.35
C GLN A 157 -4.36 -1.44 6.69
N TYR A 158 -3.54 -1.85 7.66
CA TYR A 158 -3.43 -3.27 8.02
C TYR A 158 -4.70 -3.77 8.68
N GLU A 159 -5.29 -2.98 9.58
CA GLU A 159 -6.56 -3.32 10.23
C GLU A 159 -7.68 -3.48 9.22
N ILE A 160 -7.74 -2.56 8.22
CA ILE A 160 -8.69 -2.65 7.11
C ILE A 160 -8.45 -3.92 6.28
N ILE A 161 -7.21 -4.19 5.91
CA ILE A 161 -6.87 -5.37 5.10
C ILE A 161 -7.22 -6.65 5.84
N GLU A 162 -6.83 -6.77 7.12
CA GLU A 162 -7.12 -7.96 7.94
C GLU A 162 -8.62 -8.16 8.17
N ALA A 163 -9.41 -7.08 8.26
CA ALA A 163 -10.86 -7.16 8.38
C ALA A 163 -11.56 -7.52 7.07
N CYS A 164 -11.00 -7.10 5.93
CA CYS A 164 -11.64 -7.20 4.62
C CYS A 164 -11.15 -8.37 3.76
N SER A 165 -9.98 -8.92 4.06
CA SER A 165 -9.31 -9.89 3.19
C SER A 165 -8.76 -11.07 3.97
N PRO A 166 -8.73 -12.27 3.36
CA PRO A 166 -8.19 -13.46 4.02
C PRO A 166 -6.66 -13.43 4.05
N GLY A 167 -6.06 -13.99 5.11
CA GLY A 167 -4.65 -14.38 5.13
C GLY A 167 -4.38 -15.72 4.44
N PRO A 168 -3.11 -16.09 4.25
CA PRO A 168 -1.90 -15.40 4.69
C PRO A 168 -1.62 -14.09 3.98
N TYR A 169 -0.95 -13.16 4.70
CA TYR A 169 -0.63 -11.82 4.21
C TYR A 169 0.85 -11.68 3.86
N ILE A 170 1.13 -10.95 2.77
CA ILE A 170 2.48 -10.50 2.42
C ILE A 170 2.47 -8.99 2.18
N GLU A 171 3.51 -8.32 2.67
CA GLU A 171 3.83 -6.94 2.32
C GLU A 171 5.08 -6.91 1.46
N LEU A 172 4.93 -6.45 0.21
CA LEU A 172 6.03 -6.21 -0.70
C LEU A 172 6.56 -4.78 -0.48
N PHE A 173 7.88 -4.64 -0.46
CA PHE A 173 8.57 -3.39 -0.10
C PHE A 173 8.33 -2.97 1.35
N ALA A 174 8.24 -3.98 2.23
CA ALA A 174 7.94 -3.80 3.65
C ALA A 174 8.96 -2.89 4.34
N ARG A 175 8.45 -2.16 5.34
CA ARG A 175 9.26 -1.36 6.25
C ARG A 175 9.04 -1.82 7.70
N GLY A 176 9.90 -2.74 8.12
CA GLY A 176 9.86 -3.37 9.42
C GLY A 176 8.93 -4.57 9.50
N PRO A 177 9.16 -5.45 10.50
CA PRO A 177 8.37 -6.64 10.71
C PRO A 177 6.98 -6.31 11.27
N ARG A 178 5.99 -7.09 10.87
CA ARG A 178 4.63 -7.05 11.42
C ARG A 178 4.14 -8.45 11.75
N LYS A 179 3.60 -8.61 12.96
CA LYS A 179 3.03 -9.89 13.40
C LYS A 179 1.89 -10.33 12.46
N GLY A 180 1.98 -11.56 11.96
CA GLY A 180 0.98 -12.15 11.06
C GLY A 180 1.19 -11.82 9.57
N TRP A 181 2.21 -11.02 9.25
CA TRP A 181 2.59 -10.66 7.88
C TRP A 181 3.96 -11.21 7.52
N PHE A 182 4.11 -11.64 6.30
CA PHE A 182 5.41 -11.89 5.70
C PHE A 182 5.87 -10.58 5.04
N GLY A 183 7.02 -10.05 5.45
CA GLY A 183 7.60 -8.85 4.87
C GLY A 183 8.67 -9.19 3.85
N TRP A 184 8.69 -8.51 2.70
CA TRP A 184 9.78 -8.55 1.73
C TRP A 184 10.12 -7.13 1.27
N GLY A 185 11.40 -6.81 1.25
CA GLY A 185 11.93 -5.51 0.82
C GLY A 185 13.21 -5.13 1.56
N ASN A 186 13.91 -4.10 1.08
CA ASN A 186 15.22 -3.68 1.60
C ASN A 186 15.20 -3.20 3.07
N GLN A 187 14.04 -2.92 3.63
CA GLN A 187 13.87 -2.46 5.00
C GLN A 187 12.94 -3.37 5.82
N ALA A 188 12.69 -4.60 5.34
CA ALA A 188 11.74 -5.51 5.98
C ALA A 188 12.15 -5.89 7.40
N ASP A 189 13.45 -6.05 7.66
CA ASP A 189 13.98 -6.51 8.95
C ASP A 189 14.63 -5.40 9.78
N ASP A 190 15.11 -4.33 9.14
CA ASP A 190 16.00 -3.34 9.78
C ASP A 190 15.27 -2.06 10.21
N TYR A 191 14.01 -1.89 9.86
CA TYR A 191 13.27 -0.68 10.16
C TYR A 191 12.42 -0.84 11.41
N THR A 192 12.64 0.04 12.40
CA THR A 192 11.78 0.12 13.59
C THR A 192 10.96 1.42 13.51
N PRO A 193 9.64 1.34 13.31
CA PRO A 193 8.80 2.52 13.31
C PRO A 193 8.75 3.17 14.70
N ASN A 194 8.78 4.50 14.74
CA ASN A 194 8.56 5.24 15.98
C ASN A 194 7.05 5.37 16.24
N TRP A 195 6.52 4.51 17.10
CA TRP A 195 5.09 4.42 17.42
C TRP A 195 4.60 5.53 18.36
N ASP A 196 5.49 6.09 19.21
CA ASP A 196 5.10 6.99 20.28
C ASP A 196 4.53 8.32 19.78
N THR A 197 4.91 8.73 18.58
CA THR A 197 4.51 10.03 18.03
C THR A 197 3.11 10.01 17.39
N TYR A 198 2.51 8.84 17.12
CA TYR A 198 1.40 8.72 16.16
C TYR A 198 0.14 8.04 16.66
N SER A 199 0.20 7.31 17.76
CA SER A 199 -0.93 6.56 18.32
C SER A 199 -2.15 7.43 18.67
N ASN A 200 -1.93 8.72 18.96
CA ASN A 200 -2.98 9.63 19.45
C ASN A 200 -3.63 10.48 18.35
N HIS A 201 -3.35 10.22 17.06
CA HIS A 201 -3.75 11.11 15.98
C HIS A 201 -4.49 10.41 14.84
N SER A 202 -4.81 9.13 14.99
CA SER A 202 -5.61 8.40 14.02
C SER A 202 -7.08 8.81 14.12
N GLN A 203 -7.70 9.06 12.98
CA GLN A 203 -9.14 9.33 12.83
C GLN A 203 -9.72 8.42 11.76
N SER A 204 -9.22 7.20 11.65
CA SER A 204 -9.75 6.23 10.68
C SER A 204 -11.04 5.59 11.18
N ASN A 205 -11.98 5.40 10.28
CA ASN A 205 -13.20 4.65 10.51
C ASN A 205 -12.97 3.16 10.21
N VAL A 206 -12.07 2.53 10.94
CA VAL A 206 -11.85 1.09 10.82
C VAL A 206 -12.94 0.36 11.61
N ILE A 207 -13.69 -0.49 10.94
CA ILE A 207 -14.70 -1.34 11.57
C ILE A 207 -13.98 -2.48 12.28
N SER A 208 -13.83 -2.36 13.59
CA SER A 208 -13.29 -3.44 14.42
C SER A 208 -14.25 -4.62 14.47
N LEU A 209 -13.72 -5.84 14.31
CA LEU A 209 -14.50 -7.08 14.51
C LEU A 209 -15.11 -7.19 15.92
N LYS A 210 -14.55 -6.48 16.90
CA LYS A 210 -15.06 -6.44 18.28
C LYS A 210 -16.37 -5.64 18.42
N GLN A 211 -16.65 -4.71 17.51
CA GLN A 211 -17.90 -3.93 17.54
C GLN A 211 -19.13 -4.68 16.99
N LYS A 212 -18.94 -5.83 16.32
CA LYS A 212 -20.03 -6.61 15.74
C LYS A 212 -20.80 -7.53 16.70
N ARG A 213 -20.44 -7.58 17.99
CA ARG A 213 -21.16 -8.39 18.99
C ARG A 213 -22.35 -7.65 19.67
N LEU A 214 -22.71 -6.46 19.21
CA LEU A 214 -23.74 -5.63 19.84
C LEU A 214 -24.96 -5.32 18.96
N PHE A 215 -25.09 -6.01 17.81
CA PHE A 215 -26.33 -5.95 17.00
C PHE A 215 -26.74 -7.34 16.53
#